data_cfa369da832a7a3b941aa643c728cfb2
#
_entry.id   cfa369da832a7a3b941aa643c728cfb2
#
_cell.length_a   1.000
_cell.length_b   1.000
_cell.length_c   1.000
_cell.angle_alpha   90.00
_cell.angle_beta   90.00
_cell.angle_gamma   90.00
#
_symmetry.space_group_name_H-M   'P 1'
#
loop_
_entity.id
_entity.type
_entity.pdbx_description
1 polymer ?
#
loop_
_entity_poly.entity_id
_entity_poly.type
_entity_poly.pdbx_seq_one_letter_code
_entity_poly.pdbx_strand_id
1 'polypeptide(L)'
;TVKIDYPNEPLTVFATFRRISDAFDPPLGFVSRTGVQGMHWTIWHDTYFEEKWLRIFEPFIETDHTYDLDGHLLDYDYWAGVFAETRDGDFTNFWFGSHQETFDGSFDIWPGVAVPAGVHRWDDWQIEIGTARKRPADVYLRWRAGGYLNGDADTYVLGAGWRPNASLSFKTESSLHDIRLPSGSFQVRTANLKVSYTFSPDLQLSLLGQYDNISNSLGANFRLKWSPKPGNDFYFVINQGYDTTGDSIRPTQGDVSLKGKWTFRF
;
A
#
# COMPACT_ATOMS: atom_id res chain seq x y z
N THR A 1 -16.11 18.68 -6.80
CA THR A 1 -14.93 18.62 -5.92
C THR A 1 -14.40 20.02 -5.69
N VAL A 2 -14.11 20.37 -4.45
CA VAL A 2 -13.40 21.59 -4.04
C VAL A 2 -12.10 21.15 -3.38
N LYS A 3 -10.99 21.86 -3.68
CA LYS A 3 -9.67 21.60 -3.11
C LYS A 3 -9.09 22.88 -2.55
N ILE A 4 -8.43 22.76 -1.40
CA ILE A 4 -7.59 23.79 -0.80
C ILE A 4 -6.21 23.16 -0.66
N ASP A 5 -5.20 23.86 -1.12
CA ASP A 5 -3.82 23.41 -1.05
C ASP A 5 -2.94 24.59 -0.62
N TYR A 6 -2.27 24.43 0.51
CA TYR A 6 -1.34 25.39 1.08
C TYR A 6 0.00 24.69 1.35
N PRO A 7 0.83 24.49 0.31
CA PRO A 7 2.07 23.73 0.39
C PRO A 7 3.26 24.60 0.82
N ASN A 8 3.15 25.29 1.95
CA ASN A 8 4.19 26.20 2.42
C ASN A 8 4.89 25.67 3.68
N GLU A 9 6.19 25.50 3.62
CA GLU A 9 7.00 25.20 4.79
C GLU A 9 7.02 26.38 5.79
N PRO A 10 7.01 26.09 7.09
CA PRO A 10 7.03 24.77 7.71
C PRO A 10 5.64 24.11 7.84
N LEU A 11 4.55 24.78 7.51
CA LEU A 11 3.20 24.28 7.66
C LEU A 11 2.58 23.98 6.30
N THR A 12 2.17 22.75 6.10
CA THR A 12 1.40 22.34 4.92
C THR A 12 -0.02 21.95 5.33
N VAL A 13 -1.00 22.46 4.59
CA VAL A 13 -2.42 22.15 4.79
C VAL A 13 -3.02 21.75 3.45
N PHE A 14 -3.67 20.61 3.44
CA PHE A 14 -4.43 20.14 2.29
C PHE A 14 -5.86 19.80 2.72
N ALA A 15 -6.86 20.20 1.93
CA ALA A 15 -8.24 19.80 2.14
C ALA A 15 -8.95 19.54 0.81
N THR A 16 -9.79 18.52 0.81
CA THR A 16 -10.63 18.17 -0.34
C THR A 16 -12.05 17.90 0.14
N PHE A 17 -13.03 18.51 -0.52
CA PHE A 17 -14.43 18.15 -0.42
C PHE A 17 -14.91 17.57 -1.74
N ARG A 18 -15.63 16.45 -1.68
CA ARG A 18 -16.20 15.78 -2.85
C ARG A 18 -17.64 15.37 -2.56
N ARG A 19 -18.51 15.53 -3.56
CA ARG A 19 -19.87 15.02 -3.54
C ARG A 19 -20.09 14.16 -4.79
N ILE A 20 -20.66 12.98 -4.61
CA ILE A 20 -21.00 12.00 -5.65
C ILE A 20 -22.49 11.73 -5.55
N SER A 21 -23.24 12.01 -6.61
CA SER A 21 -24.68 11.75 -6.63
C SER A 21 -24.98 10.24 -6.71
N ASP A 22 -26.19 9.84 -6.32
CA ASP A 22 -26.66 8.45 -6.44
C ASP A 22 -26.63 7.95 -7.88
N ALA A 23 -26.95 8.85 -8.84
CA ALA A 23 -27.02 8.52 -10.27
C ALA A 23 -25.67 8.60 -10.99
N PHE A 24 -24.55 8.76 -10.25
CA PHE A 24 -23.24 8.84 -10.88
C PHE A 24 -22.74 7.45 -11.28
N ASP A 25 -22.74 7.18 -12.59
CA ASP A 25 -22.28 5.92 -13.21
C ASP A 25 -21.25 6.23 -14.32
N PRO A 26 -19.96 6.28 -14.00
CA PRO A 26 -18.93 6.59 -14.99
C PRO A 26 -18.68 5.41 -15.93
N PRO A 27 -18.81 5.58 -17.26
CA PRO A 27 -18.71 4.47 -18.23
C PRO A 27 -17.31 3.87 -18.36
N LEU A 28 -16.27 4.56 -17.87
CA LEU A 28 -14.86 4.14 -17.94
C LEU A 28 -14.14 4.22 -16.59
N GLY A 29 -14.88 4.21 -15.49
CA GLY A 29 -14.30 4.32 -14.15
C GLY A 29 -15.03 3.45 -13.14
N PHE A 30 -14.35 3.21 -12.01
CA PHE A 30 -14.93 2.58 -10.83
C PHE A 30 -15.17 3.64 -9.76
N VAL A 31 -16.34 3.60 -9.13
CA VAL A 31 -16.68 4.39 -7.94
C VAL A 31 -17.12 3.42 -6.88
N SER A 32 -16.40 3.39 -5.76
CA SER A 32 -16.66 2.46 -4.66
C SER A 32 -18.02 2.69 -3.99
N ARG A 33 -18.48 3.93 -3.96
CA ARG A 33 -19.77 4.32 -3.33
C ARG A 33 -20.34 5.57 -4.00
N THR A 34 -21.61 5.54 -4.34
CA THR A 34 -22.41 6.68 -4.83
C THR A 34 -23.34 7.17 -3.73
N GLY A 35 -24.01 8.30 -3.90
CA GLY A 35 -24.91 8.84 -2.91
C GLY A 35 -24.19 9.39 -1.66
N VAL A 36 -22.96 9.83 -1.81
CA VAL A 36 -22.12 10.26 -0.67
C VAL A 36 -21.46 11.61 -0.90
N GLN A 37 -21.13 12.26 0.19
CA GLN A 37 -20.25 13.41 0.23
C GLN A 37 -19.12 13.15 1.23
N GLY A 38 -17.90 13.57 0.87
CA GLY A 38 -16.72 13.29 1.67
C GLY A 38 -15.84 14.50 1.85
N MET A 39 -15.16 14.55 2.96
CA MET A 39 -14.16 15.55 3.28
C MET A 39 -12.89 14.84 3.76
N HIS A 40 -11.80 15.16 3.12
CA HIS A 40 -10.46 14.76 3.53
C HIS A 40 -9.65 16.02 3.82
N TRP A 41 -8.91 16.04 4.92
CA TRP A 41 -7.91 17.06 5.16
C TRP A 41 -6.71 16.50 5.91
N THR A 42 -5.56 17.10 5.66
CA THR A 42 -4.31 16.77 6.32
C THR A 42 -3.52 18.04 6.63
N ILE A 43 -2.87 18.04 7.77
CA ILE A 43 -2.01 19.13 8.23
C ILE A 43 -0.74 18.48 8.76
N TRP A 44 0.41 18.99 8.33
CA TRP A 44 1.70 18.62 8.91
C TRP A 44 2.62 19.82 9.04
N HIS A 45 3.56 19.70 9.95
CA HIS A 45 4.52 20.75 10.25
C HIS A 45 5.94 20.20 10.21
N ASP A 46 6.76 20.73 9.31
CA ASP A 46 8.16 20.35 9.13
C ASP A 46 9.05 21.12 10.10
N THR A 47 9.79 20.40 10.94
CA THR A 47 10.83 20.96 11.80
C THR A 47 12.18 20.39 11.39
N TYR A 48 13.05 21.21 10.83
CA TYR A 48 14.39 20.84 10.42
C TYR A 48 15.43 21.19 11.50
N PHE A 49 16.38 20.27 11.72
CA PHE A 49 17.48 20.45 12.69
C PHE A 49 18.82 20.44 11.95
N GLU A 50 19.58 21.54 12.05
CA GLU A 50 20.84 21.67 11.31
C GLU A 50 22.02 20.95 11.95
N GLU A 51 22.13 20.91 13.29
CA GLU A 51 23.31 20.43 14.01
C GLU A 51 23.06 19.18 14.87
N LYS A 52 21.87 18.54 14.77
CA LYS A 52 21.52 17.35 15.56
C LYS A 52 21.61 16.08 14.72
N TRP A 53 21.62 14.94 15.39
CA TRP A 53 21.50 13.62 14.75
C TRP A 53 20.16 13.46 14.01
N LEU A 54 19.09 14.09 14.51
CA LEU A 54 17.79 14.17 13.89
C LEU A 54 17.81 15.25 12.80
N ARG A 55 17.35 14.94 11.60
CA ARG A 55 17.27 15.84 10.46
C ARG A 55 15.91 16.53 10.38
N ILE A 56 14.83 15.74 10.47
CA ILE A 56 13.46 16.23 10.38
C ILE A 56 12.59 15.57 11.45
N PHE A 57 11.64 16.35 11.98
CA PHE A 57 10.56 15.92 12.83
C PHE A 57 9.27 16.53 12.30
N GLU A 58 8.30 15.70 11.94
CA GLU A 58 7.08 16.09 11.26
C GLU A 58 5.86 15.51 11.97
N PRO A 59 5.25 16.24 12.93
CA PRO A 59 3.93 15.90 13.44
C PRO A 59 2.88 16.14 12.36
N PHE A 60 1.87 15.25 12.31
CA PHE A 60 0.76 15.37 11.38
C PHE A 60 -0.57 14.97 12.01
N ILE A 61 -1.63 15.50 11.43
CA ILE A 61 -3.01 15.07 11.63
C ILE A 61 -3.64 14.92 10.25
N GLU A 62 -4.32 13.81 10.04
CA GLU A 62 -5.05 13.52 8.82
C GLU A 62 -6.43 12.98 9.18
N THR A 63 -7.44 13.28 8.37
CA THR A 63 -8.78 12.74 8.57
C THR A 63 -9.54 12.63 7.26
N ASP A 64 -10.33 11.57 7.18
CA ASP A 64 -11.35 11.34 6.18
C ASP A 64 -12.72 11.24 6.86
N HIS A 65 -13.73 11.85 6.24
CA HIS A 65 -15.12 11.71 6.64
C HIS A 65 -15.97 11.42 5.42
N THR A 66 -16.88 10.47 5.57
CA THR A 66 -17.90 10.16 4.58
C THR A 66 -19.29 10.30 5.19
N TYR A 67 -20.13 11.07 4.53
CA TYR A 67 -21.52 11.30 4.90
C TYR A 67 -22.43 10.82 3.76
N ASP A 68 -23.67 10.49 4.07
CA ASP A 68 -24.71 10.40 3.05
C ASP A 68 -25.04 11.80 2.48
N LEU A 69 -25.95 11.88 1.50
CA LEU A 69 -26.35 13.17 0.92
C LEU A 69 -27.23 14.02 1.81
N ASP A 70 -27.80 13.45 2.86
CA ASP A 70 -28.61 14.11 3.90
C ASP A 70 -27.74 14.61 5.07
N GLY A 71 -26.45 14.26 5.09
CA GLY A 71 -25.47 14.73 6.07
C GLY A 71 -25.28 13.81 7.28
N HIS A 72 -25.80 12.56 7.25
CA HIS A 72 -25.52 11.60 8.31
C HIS A 72 -24.12 11.02 8.11
N LEU A 73 -23.34 10.97 9.19
CA LEU A 73 -21.99 10.40 9.18
C LEU A 73 -22.07 8.88 8.98
N LEU A 74 -21.41 8.40 7.94
CA LEU A 74 -21.27 6.98 7.64
C LEU A 74 -19.94 6.46 8.17
N ASP A 75 -18.84 7.05 7.70
CA ASP A 75 -17.50 6.57 8.01
C ASP A 75 -16.59 7.75 8.39
N TYR A 76 -15.62 7.50 9.26
CA TYR A 76 -14.50 8.41 9.48
C TYR A 76 -13.22 7.65 9.74
N ASP A 77 -12.12 8.30 9.39
CA ASP A 77 -10.76 7.92 9.75
C ASP A 77 -10.03 9.15 10.28
N TYR A 78 -9.47 9.06 11.48
CA TYR A 78 -8.58 10.05 12.08
C TYR A 78 -7.21 9.42 12.30
N TRP A 79 -6.17 10.11 11.91
CA TRP A 79 -4.79 9.74 12.23
C TRP A 79 -4.06 10.94 12.81
N ALA A 80 -3.38 10.73 13.92
CA ALA A 80 -2.45 11.69 14.48
C ALA A 80 -1.12 10.99 14.74
N GLY A 81 -0.02 11.61 14.31
CA GLY A 81 1.26 10.94 14.40
C GLY A 81 2.45 11.84 14.20
N VAL A 82 3.60 11.21 14.15
CA VAL A 82 4.88 11.85 13.90
C VAL A 82 5.71 11.02 12.94
N PHE A 83 6.33 11.69 11.98
CA PHE A 83 7.44 11.15 11.21
C PHE A 83 8.74 11.78 11.69
N ALA A 84 9.81 11.00 11.79
CA ALA A 84 11.13 11.49 12.12
C ALA A 84 12.19 10.78 11.27
N GLU A 85 13.18 11.54 10.77
CA GLU A 85 14.29 11.01 10.00
C GLU A 85 15.61 11.54 10.51
N THR A 86 16.59 10.66 10.62
CA THR A 86 17.96 11.01 10.99
C THR A 86 18.72 11.60 9.79
N ARG A 87 19.89 12.21 10.04
CA ARG A 87 20.78 12.68 8.95
C ARG A 87 21.29 11.56 8.04
N ASP A 88 21.42 10.36 8.59
CA ASP A 88 21.81 9.19 7.81
C ASP A 88 20.65 8.65 6.95
N GLY A 89 19.41 9.08 7.24
CA GLY A 89 18.20 8.70 6.53
C GLY A 89 17.49 7.51 7.15
N ASP A 90 17.87 7.09 8.37
CA ASP A 90 17.07 6.15 9.16
C ASP A 90 15.81 6.87 9.63
N PHE A 91 14.67 6.19 9.62
CA PHE A 91 13.39 6.84 9.87
C PHE A 91 12.51 6.04 10.84
N THR A 92 11.61 6.75 11.45
CA THR A 92 10.47 6.19 12.19
C THR A 92 9.21 6.96 11.85
N ASN A 93 8.09 6.24 11.80
CA ASN A 93 6.75 6.79 11.69
C ASN A 93 5.88 6.14 12.76
N PHE A 94 5.29 6.94 13.61
CA PHE A 94 4.34 6.49 14.63
C PHE A 94 3.04 7.25 14.46
N TRP A 95 1.92 6.56 14.49
CA TRP A 95 0.62 7.20 14.53
C TRP A 95 -0.41 6.38 15.31
N PHE A 96 -1.41 7.09 15.78
CA PHE A 96 -2.63 6.58 16.38
C PHE A 96 -3.78 6.88 15.46
N GLY A 97 -4.68 5.89 15.28
CA GLY A 97 -5.86 5.98 14.46
C GLY A 97 -7.14 5.78 15.27
N SER A 98 -8.21 6.47 14.86
CA SER A 98 -9.57 6.26 15.35
C SER A 98 -10.50 6.19 14.14
N HIS A 99 -11.32 5.16 14.08
CA HIS A 99 -12.05 4.76 12.87
C HIS A 99 -13.52 4.50 13.17
N GLN A 100 -14.34 4.77 12.17
CA GLN A 100 -15.73 4.31 12.12
C GLN A 100 -16.03 3.83 10.70
N GLU A 101 -16.70 2.70 10.60
CA GLU A 101 -17.24 2.20 9.34
C GLU A 101 -18.67 1.68 9.54
N THR A 102 -19.54 1.97 8.59
CA THR A 102 -20.96 1.65 8.65
C THR A 102 -21.34 0.70 7.52
N PHE A 103 -21.89 -0.45 7.89
CA PHE A 103 -22.36 -1.47 6.94
C PHE A 103 -23.88 -1.61 6.98
N ASP A 104 -24.53 -1.52 5.82
CA ASP A 104 -25.99 -1.69 5.68
C ASP A 104 -26.43 -3.15 5.83
N GLY A 105 -25.54 -4.10 5.58
CA GLY A 105 -25.78 -5.54 5.68
C GLY A 105 -24.60 -6.30 6.27
N SER A 106 -24.87 -7.47 6.84
CA SER A 106 -23.80 -8.38 7.25
C SER A 106 -23.14 -9.03 6.04
N PHE A 107 -21.84 -9.31 6.12
CA PHE A 107 -21.07 -10.00 5.09
C PHE A 107 -19.96 -10.86 5.71
N ASP A 108 -19.50 -11.85 4.96
CA ASP A 108 -18.34 -12.64 5.35
C ASP A 108 -17.06 -11.94 4.86
N ILE A 109 -16.21 -11.52 5.79
CA ILE A 109 -14.87 -10.98 5.49
C ILE A 109 -13.88 -12.11 5.16
N TRP A 110 -14.15 -13.30 5.69
CA TRP A 110 -13.43 -14.54 5.45
C TRP A 110 -14.42 -15.70 5.50
N PRO A 111 -14.19 -16.83 4.81
CA PRO A 111 -15.10 -17.98 4.88
C PRO A 111 -15.46 -18.36 6.31
N GLY A 112 -16.73 -18.17 6.67
CA GLY A 112 -17.26 -18.45 8.01
C GLY A 112 -16.94 -17.41 9.09
N VAL A 113 -16.35 -16.26 8.73
CA VAL A 113 -16.10 -15.14 9.65
C VAL A 113 -16.92 -13.94 9.19
N ALA A 114 -18.04 -13.71 9.84
CA ALA A 114 -18.99 -12.66 9.48
C ALA A 114 -18.74 -11.36 10.23
N VAL A 115 -18.93 -10.24 9.54
CA VAL A 115 -19.05 -8.89 10.10
C VAL A 115 -20.53 -8.53 10.10
N PRO A 116 -21.15 -8.19 11.26
CA PRO A 116 -22.55 -7.80 11.32
C PRO A 116 -22.79 -6.43 10.70
N ALA A 117 -24.03 -6.19 10.25
CA ALA A 117 -24.47 -4.85 9.88
C ALA A 117 -24.41 -3.90 11.08
N GLY A 118 -24.28 -2.60 10.82
CA GLY A 118 -24.27 -1.55 11.84
C GLY A 118 -22.99 -0.71 11.81
N VAL A 119 -22.82 0.07 12.87
CA VAL A 119 -21.70 0.99 13.04
C VAL A 119 -20.61 0.31 13.86
N HIS A 120 -19.43 0.22 13.29
CA HIS A 120 -18.22 -0.31 13.93
C HIS A 120 -17.27 0.83 14.23
N ARG A 121 -16.73 0.88 15.46
CA ARG A 121 -15.75 1.88 15.88
C ARG A 121 -14.58 1.18 16.54
N TRP A 122 -13.37 1.62 16.21
CA TRP A 122 -12.16 1.09 16.79
C TRP A 122 -11.03 2.11 16.77
N ASP A 123 -10.06 1.85 17.63
CA ASP A 123 -8.81 2.61 17.70
C ASP A 123 -7.64 1.64 17.49
N ASP A 124 -6.61 2.12 16.83
CA ASP A 124 -5.38 1.38 16.62
C ASP A 124 -4.14 2.29 16.66
N TRP A 125 -3.00 1.69 16.58
CA TRP A 125 -1.74 2.40 16.46
C TRP A 125 -0.79 1.66 15.52
N GLN A 126 0.15 2.41 14.94
CA GLN A 126 1.20 1.87 14.08
C GLN A 126 2.54 2.48 14.41
N ILE A 127 3.56 1.63 14.39
CA ILE A 127 4.94 2.07 14.33
C ILE A 127 5.61 1.47 13.09
N GLU A 128 6.36 2.31 12.38
CA GLU A 128 7.26 1.88 11.31
C GLU A 128 8.65 2.41 11.61
N ILE A 129 9.64 1.54 11.55
CA ILE A 129 11.06 1.89 11.69
C ILE A 129 11.82 1.32 10.50
N GLY A 130 12.76 2.08 10.00
CA GLY A 130 13.56 1.61 8.87
C GLY A 130 14.92 2.27 8.76
N THR A 131 15.79 1.58 8.08
CA THR A 131 17.12 2.09 7.73
C THR A 131 17.05 2.88 6.41
N ALA A 132 18.01 3.76 6.21
CA ALA A 132 18.12 4.59 5.02
C ALA A 132 18.11 3.78 3.72
N ARG A 133 17.13 4.00 2.86
CA ARG A 133 16.99 3.33 1.56
C ARG A 133 18.12 3.60 0.57
N LYS A 134 18.98 4.59 0.84
CA LYS A 134 20.19 4.90 0.06
C LYS A 134 21.34 3.93 0.32
N ARG A 135 21.31 3.15 1.41
CA ARG A 135 22.36 2.17 1.74
C ARG A 135 22.35 0.98 0.78
N PRO A 136 23.49 0.28 0.63
CA PRO A 136 23.53 -0.96 -0.16
C PRO A 136 22.56 -2.04 0.34
N ALA A 137 22.31 -2.06 1.65
CA ALA A 137 21.28 -2.87 2.28
C ALA A 137 20.38 -1.99 3.14
N ASP A 138 19.08 -2.19 3.04
CA ASP A 138 18.06 -1.50 3.83
C ASP A 138 17.00 -2.48 4.33
N VAL A 139 16.40 -2.16 5.48
CA VAL A 139 15.33 -2.95 6.10
C VAL A 139 14.34 -2.00 6.75
N TYR A 140 13.07 -2.37 6.74
CA TYR A 140 12.05 -1.73 7.56
C TYR A 140 11.08 -2.76 8.16
N LEU A 141 10.55 -2.40 9.32
CA LEU A 141 9.52 -3.13 10.03
C LEU A 141 8.36 -2.17 10.30
N ARG A 142 7.15 -2.60 10.00
CA ARG A 142 5.91 -1.94 10.39
C ARG A 142 5.09 -2.90 11.25
N TRP A 143 4.58 -2.39 12.36
CA TRP A 143 3.62 -3.08 13.20
C TRP A 143 2.44 -2.15 13.47
N ARG A 144 1.25 -2.63 13.14
CA ARG A 144 -0.02 -2.00 13.45
C ARG A 144 -0.80 -2.95 14.35
N ALA A 145 -1.38 -2.43 15.44
CA ALA A 145 -2.13 -3.24 16.39
C ALA A 145 -3.25 -2.41 17.03
N GLY A 146 -4.31 -3.10 17.43
CA GLY A 146 -5.45 -2.50 18.09
C GLY A 146 -6.77 -3.07 17.62
N GLY A 147 -7.81 -2.28 17.75
CA GLY A 147 -9.14 -2.64 17.28
C GLY A 147 -9.18 -2.81 15.75
N TYR A 148 -10.10 -3.63 15.30
CA TYR A 148 -10.45 -3.79 13.89
C TYR A 148 -11.91 -4.22 13.77
N LEU A 149 -12.75 -3.33 13.20
CA LEU A 149 -14.20 -3.52 13.11
C LEU A 149 -14.81 -3.77 14.52
N ASN A 150 -15.30 -4.97 14.77
CA ASN A 150 -15.86 -5.38 16.07
C ASN A 150 -14.95 -6.33 16.87
N GLY A 151 -13.68 -6.42 16.51
CA GLY A 151 -12.65 -7.23 17.18
C GLY A 151 -11.29 -6.54 17.17
N ASP A 152 -10.21 -7.31 16.99
CA ASP A 152 -8.84 -6.84 17.03
C ASP A 152 -8.04 -7.37 15.85
N ALA A 153 -6.98 -6.65 15.46
CA ALA A 153 -6.03 -7.11 14.48
C ALA A 153 -4.59 -6.71 14.84
N ASP A 154 -3.66 -7.59 14.48
CA ASP A 154 -2.23 -7.31 14.43
C ASP A 154 -1.74 -7.42 12.98
N THR A 155 -1.04 -6.42 12.50
CA THR A 155 -0.42 -6.42 11.18
C THR A 155 1.08 -6.21 11.30
N TYR A 156 1.84 -7.13 10.73
CA TYR A 156 3.30 -7.07 10.67
C TYR A 156 3.71 -7.00 9.20
N VAL A 157 4.59 -6.05 8.88
CA VAL A 157 5.21 -5.95 7.55
C VAL A 157 6.70 -5.87 7.72
N LEU A 158 7.45 -6.75 7.06
CA LEU A 158 8.89 -6.73 6.99
C LEU A 158 9.30 -6.52 5.53
N GLY A 159 10.05 -5.45 5.28
CA GLY A 159 10.64 -5.20 3.97
C GLY A 159 12.15 -5.11 4.05
N ALA A 160 12.82 -5.59 2.99
CA ALA A 160 14.27 -5.51 2.86
C ALA A 160 14.68 -5.23 1.41
N GLY A 161 15.73 -4.45 1.26
CA GLY A 161 16.40 -4.18 0.00
C GLY A 161 17.89 -4.51 0.08
N TRP A 162 18.44 -5.04 -0.99
CA TRP A 162 19.88 -5.28 -1.10
C TRP A 162 20.39 -4.99 -2.50
N ARG A 163 21.39 -4.14 -2.59
CA ARG A 163 22.06 -3.72 -3.83
C ARG A 163 23.56 -3.96 -3.72
N PRO A 164 24.03 -5.20 -3.95
CA PRO A 164 25.44 -5.54 -3.83
C PRO A 164 26.34 -4.77 -4.79
N ASN A 165 25.78 -4.33 -5.92
CA ASN A 165 26.47 -3.50 -6.91
C ASN A 165 25.44 -2.69 -7.73
N ALA A 166 25.91 -1.87 -8.68
CA ALA A 166 25.07 -1.01 -9.51
C ALA A 166 24.13 -1.79 -10.46
N SER A 167 24.44 -3.04 -10.76
CA SER A 167 23.69 -3.85 -11.73
C SER A 167 22.65 -4.77 -11.09
N LEU A 168 22.83 -5.16 -9.83
CA LEU A 168 21.98 -6.17 -9.18
C LEU A 168 21.25 -5.59 -7.98
N SER A 169 19.94 -5.83 -7.91
CA SER A 169 19.12 -5.47 -6.77
C SER A 169 18.12 -6.55 -6.40
N PHE A 170 17.92 -6.72 -5.11
CA PHE A 170 16.90 -7.55 -4.48
C PHE A 170 15.98 -6.67 -3.67
N LYS A 171 14.67 -6.91 -3.73
CA LYS A 171 13.69 -6.29 -2.84
C LYS A 171 12.69 -7.35 -2.44
N THR A 172 12.38 -7.40 -1.15
CA THR A 172 11.36 -8.30 -0.62
C THR A 172 10.48 -7.55 0.37
N GLU A 173 9.24 -7.96 0.43
CA GLU A 173 8.29 -7.53 1.44
C GLU A 173 7.40 -8.71 1.80
N SER A 174 7.16 -8.90 3.08
CA SER A 174 6.24 -9.91 3.59
C SER A 174 5.31 -9.28 4.60
N SER A 175 4.02 -9.61 4.54
CA SER A 175 3.03 -9.19 5.52
C SER A 175 2.31 -10.35 6.16
N LEU A 176 1.97 -10.17 7.42
CA LEU A 176 1.08 -11.03 8.19
C LEU A 176 0.00 -10.14 8.83
N HIS A 177 -1.26 -10.41 8.53
CA HIS A 177 -2.40 -9.81 9.20
C HIS A 177 -3.09 -10.90 10.01
N ASP A 178 -3.09 -10.77 11.33
CA ASP A 178 -3.74 -11.69 12.26
C ASP A 178 -5.01 -11.02 12.78
N ILE A 179 -6.16 -11.48 12.31
CA ILE A 179 -7.47 -10.84 12.53
C ILE A 179 -8.30 -11.74 13.42
N ARG A 180 -8.84 -11.17 14.50
CA ARG A 180 -9.64 -11.84 15.53
C ARG A 180 -10.95 -11.10 15.73
N LEU A 181 -12.03 -11.64 15.17
CA LEU A 181 -13.38 -11.13 15.32
C LEU A 181 -14.21 -12.04 16.23
N PRO A 182 -15.32 -11.58 16.81
CA PRO A 182 -16.21 -12.44 17.62
C PRO A 182 -16.76 -13.67 16.88
N SER A 183 -16.89 -13.58 15.55
CA SER A 183 -17.36 -14.65 14.67
C SER A 183 -16.26 -15.67 14.29
N GLY A 184 -14.99 -15.37 14.51
CA GLY A 184 -13.86 -16.23 14.20
C GLY A 184 -12.57 -15.46 13.96
N SER A 185 -11.49 -16.19 13.70
CA SER A 185 -10.17 -15.61 13.42
C SER A 185 -9.57 -16.20 12.15
N PHE A 186 -8.75 -15.38 11.47
CA PHE A 186 -8.02 -15.81 10.27
C PHE A 186 -6.74 -15.02 10.11
N GLN A 187 -5.85 -15.53 9.27
CA GLN A 187 -4.60 -14.87 8.95
C GLN A 187 -4.48 -14.66 7.44
N VAL A 188 -4.11 -13.43 7.05
CA VAL A 188 -3.71 -13.12 5.68
C VAL A 188 -2.20 -12.98 5.64
N ARG A 189 -1.56 -13.71 4.72
CA ARG A 189 -0.12 -13.72 4.53
C ARG A 189 0.21 -13.41 3.08
N THR A 190 1.06 -12.43 2.88
CA THR A 190 1.61 -12.14 1.56
C THR A 190 3.13 -12.09 1.61
N ALA A 191 3.76 -12.44 0.52
CA ALA A 191 5.19 -12.27 0.34
C ALA A 191 5.50 -11.93 -1.13
N ASN A 192 6.46 -11.04 -1.34
CA ASN A 192 6.99 -10.80 -2.66
C ASN A 192 8.52 -10.76 -2.65
N LEU A 193 9.11 -11.16 -3.76
CA LEU A 193 10.55 -11.05 -4.01
C LEU A 193 10.74 -10.53 -5.44
N LYS A 194 11.41 -9.41 -5.56
CA LYS A 194 11.83 -8.84 -6.83
C LYS A 194 13.34 -8.86 -6.95
N VAL A 195 13.84 -9.46 -8.02
CA VAL A 195 15.24 -9.43 -8.41
C VAL A 195 15.35 -8.66 -9.72
N SER A 196 16.24 -7.68 -9.79
CA SER A 196 16.49 -6.93 -11.02
C SER A 196 17.98 -6.95 -11.33
N TYR A 197 18.30 -7.23 -12.60
CA TYR A 197 19.66 -7.22 -13.11
C TYR A 197 19.74 -6.34 -14.37
N THR A 198 20.63 -5.37 -14.35
CA THR A 198 20.89 -4.46 -15.45
C THR A 198 22.20 -4.85 -16.13
N PHE A 199 22.12 -5.50 -17.28
CA PHE A 199 23.30 -5.89 -18.08
C PHE A 199 23.97 -4.66 -18.69
N SER A 200 23.16 -3.74 -19.19
CA SER A 200 23.54 -2.44 -19.76
C SER A 200 22.37 -1.44 -19.59
N PRO A 201 22.56 -0.16 -19.87
CA PRO A 201 21.46 0.80 -19.90
C PRO A 201 20.29 0.39 -20.79
N ASP A 202 20.57 -0.43 -21.82
CA ASP A 202 19.61 -0.84 -22.82
C ASP A 202 19.02 -2.24 -22.57
N LEU A 203 19.61 -3.04 -21.67
CA LEU A 203 19.19 -4.43 -21.43
C LEU A 203 19.02 -4.71 -19.94
N GLN A 204 17.80 -5.01 -19.54
CA GLN A 204 17.39 -5.22 -18.14
C GLN A 204 16.57 -6.50 -17.99
N LEU A 205 16.84 -7.24 -16.93
CA LEU A 205 16.09 -8.41 -16.50
C LEU A 205 15.39 -8.11 -15.17
N SER A 206 14.15 -8.54 -15.02
CA SER A 206 13.41 -8.51 -13.76
C SER A 206 12.70 -9.83 -13.53
N LEU A 207 12.83 -10.34 -12.32
CA LEU A 207 12.08 -11.48 -11.78
C LEU A 207 11.21 -10.99 -10.65
N LEU A 208 9.95 -11.39 -10.60
CA LEU A 208 9.03 -11.10 -9.51
C LEU A 208 8.32 -12.39 -9.11
N GLY A 209 8.46 -12.77 -7.84
CA GLY A 209 7.68 -13.82 -7.21
C GLY A 209 6.70 -13.18 -6.23
N GLN A 210 5.45 -13.64 -6.21
CA GLN A 210 4.40 -13.14 -5.33
C GLN A 210 3.58 -14.31 -4.80
N TYR A 211 3.38 -14.34 -3.48
CA TYR A 211 2.60 -15.34 -2.80
C TYR A 211 1.51 -14.69 -1.97
N ASP A 212 0.32 -15.29 -1.95
CA ASP A 212 -0.74 -15.00 -1.00
C ASP A 212 -1.46 -16.28 -0.59
N ASN A 213 -1.92 -16.32 0.65
CA ASN A 213 -2.70 -17.46 1.18
C ASN A 213 -4.22 -17.30 1.04
N ILE A 214 -4.70 -16.18 0.50
CA ILE A 214 -6.13 -15.98 0.24
C ILE A 214 -6.53 -16.83 -0.96
N SER A 215 -5.80 -16.67 -2.06
CA SER A 215 -5.96 -17.46 -3.27
C SER A 215 -5.13 -18.75 -3.26
N ASN A 216 -4.30 -18.98 -2.22
CA ASN A 216 -3.30 -20.05 -2.17
C ASN A 216 -2.49 -20.13 -3.46
N SER A 217 -2.00 -18.97 -3.89
CA SER A 217 -1.30 -18.84 -5.16
C SER A 217 0.12 -18.34 -5.00
N LEU A 218 1.00 -18.83 -5.87
CA LEU A 218 2.32 -18.28 -6.11
C LEU A 218 2.40 -17.84 -7.58
N GLY A 219 2.62 -16.57 -7.83
CA GLY A 219 2.85 -16.01 -9.15
C GLY A 219 4.33 -15.76 -9.39
N ALA A 220 4.83 -16.15 -10.57
CA ALA A 220 6.17 -15.83 -11.02
C ALA A 220 6.12 -15.06 -12.35
N ASN A 221 6.80 -13.92 -12.40
CA ASN A 221 6.92 -13.09 -13.60
C ASN A 221 8.40 -12.92 -13.95
N PHE A 222 8.77 -13.33 -15.14
CA PHE A 222 10.06 -13.05 -15.75
C PHE A 222 9.87 -11.98 -16.81
N ARG A 223 10.71 -10.95 -16.82
CA ARG A 223 10.63 -9.87 -17.80
C ARG A 223 12.04 -9.47 -18.27
N LEU A 224 12.29 -9.61 -19.56
CA LEU A 224 13.46 -9.05 -20.23
C LEU A 224 13.02 -7.82 -21.03
N LYS A 225 13.67 -6.69 -20.77
CA LYS A 225 13.49 -5.43 -21.52
C LYS A 225 14.75 -5.10 -22.28
N TRP A 226 14.61 -4.84 -23.58
CA TRP A 226 15.68 -4.38 -24.46
C TRP A 226 15.28 -3.09 -25.18
N SER A 227 16.07 -2.02 -25.00
CA SER A 227 15.83 -0.68 -25.54
C SER A 227 16.99 -0.25 -26.43
N PRO A 228 17.13 -0.81 -27.66
CA PRO A 228 18.32 -0.57 -28.53
C PRO A 228 18.50 0.89 -28.94
N LYS A 229 17.43 1.68 -28.92
CA LYS A 229 17.43 3.13 -29.19
C LYS A 229 16.35 3.79 -28.34
N PRO A 230 16.53 5.07 -27.93
CA PRO A 230 15.50 5.82 -27.21
C PRO A 230 14.15 5.79 -27.94
N GLY A 231 13.11 5.33 -27.24
CA GLY A 231 11.75 5.20 -27.79
C GLY A 231 11.42 3.87 -28.46
N ASN A 232 12.39 2.95 -28.61
CA ASN A 232 12.18 1.62 -29.15
C ASN A 232 12.41 0.61 -28.04
N ASP A 233 11.36 -0.01 -27.54
CA ASP A 233 11.42 -0.97 -26.44
C ASP A 233 10.87 -2.33 -26.90
N PHE A 234 11.58 -3.38 -26.59
CA PHE A 234 11.15 -4.76 -26.75
C PHE A 234 11.05 -5.42 -25.39
N TYR A 235 9.99 -6.18 -25.20
CA TYR A 235 9.74 -6.91 -23.96
C TYR A 235 9.48 -8.37 -24.29
N PHE A 236 10.18 -9.26 -23.58
CA PHE A 236 9.86 -10.66 -23.48
C PHE A 236 9.40 -10.93 -22.05
N VAL A 237 8.19 -11.46 -21.89
CA VAL A 237 7.56 -11.68 -20.58
C VAL A 237 7.08 -13.12 -20.49
N ILE A 238 7.38 -13.78 -19.39
CA ILE A 238 6.82 -15.06 -19.01
C ILE A 238 6.10 -14.87 -17.67
N ASN A 239 4.84 -15.25 -17.62
CA ASN A 239 4.07 -15.34 -16.38
C ASN A 239 3.78 -16.82 -16.11
N GLN A 240 3.92 -17.25 -14.87
CA GLN A 240 3.57 -18.59 -14.43
C GLN A 240 2.90 -18.52 -13.07
N GLY A 241 1.70 -19.07 -12.98
CA GLY A 241 0.98 -19.28 -11.75
C GLY A 241 1.21 -20.69 -11.19
N TYR A 242 1.12 -20.80 -9.88
CA TYR A 242 1.16 -22.07 -9.15
C TYR A 242 0.08 -22.05 -8.08
N ASP A 243 -0.59 -23.18 -7.92
CA ASP A 243 -1.46 -23.47 -6.79
C ASP A 243 -0.61 -24.05 -5.66
N THR A 244 -0.75 -23.47 -4.47
CA THR A 244 -0.07 -23.89 -3.25
C THR A 244 -1.00 -24.56 -2.24
N THR A 245 -2.22 -24.96 -2.67
CA THR A 245 -3.16 -25.71 -1.85
C THR A 245 -2.62 -27.11 -1.56
N GLY A 246 -2.44 -27.44 -0.28
CA GLY A 246 -1.92 -28.75 0.15
C GLY A 246 -0.40 -28.84 0.16
N ASP A 247 0.15 -30.09 0.12
CA ASP A 247 1.56 -30.37 0.35
C ASP A 247 2.45 -30.22 -0.92
N SER A 248 1.87 -29.87 -2.06
CA SER A 248 2.61 -29.77 -3.32
C SER A 248 2.28 -28.52 -4.11
N ILE A 249 3.30 -27.84 -4.61
CA ILE A 249 3.16 -26.71 -5.55
C ILE A 249 2.85 -27.29 -6.94
N ARG A 250 1.71 -26.85 -7.52
CA ARG A 250 1.24 -27.31 -8.82
C ARG A 250 1.18 -26.16 -9.81
N PRO A 251 1.77 -26.28 -11.00
CA PRO A 251 1.64 -25.24 -12.01
C PRO A 251 0.17 -25.10 -12.45
N THR A 252 -0.24 -23.84 -12.60
CA THR A 252 -1.55 -23.48 -13.14
C THR A 252 -1.38 -22.80 -14.51
N GLN A 253 -2.07 -21.70 -14.74
CA GLN A 253 -1.99 -20.96 -15.99
C GLN A 253 -0.63 -20.26 -16.14
N GLY A 254 -0.04 -20.36 -17.34
CA GLY A 254 1.14 -19.61 -17.75
C GLY A 254 0.91 -18.93 -19.09
N ASP A 255 1.60 -17.82 -19.34
CA ASP A 255 1.63 -17.15 -20.64
C ASP A 255 3.03 -16.64 -20.99
N VAL A 256 3.27 -16.53 -22.28
CA VAL A 256 4.47 -15.93 -22.84
C VAL A 256 4.06 -14.82 -23.79
N SER A 257 4.60 -13.63 -23.57
CA SER A 257 4.26 -12.44 -24.35
C SER A 257 5.48 -11.75 -24.91
N LEU A 258 5.37 -11.34 -26.18
CA LEU A 258 6.33 -10.48 -26.86
C LEU A 258 5.64 -9.14 -27.16
N LYS A 259 6.23 -8.01 -26.77
CA LYS A 259 5.73 -6.67 -27.04
C LYS A 259 6.83 -5.81 -27.60
N GLY A 260 6.58 -5.18 -28.75
CA GLY A 260 7.43 -4.15 -29.36
C GLY A 260 6.74 -2.77 -29.27
N LYS A 261 7.49 -1.76 -28.85
CA LYS A 261 7.11 -0.36 -28.96
C LYS A 261 8.13 0.33 -29.87
N TRP A 262 7.64 1.04 -30.88
CA TRP A 262 8.47 1.77 -31.81
C TRP A 262 8.02 3.22 -31.89
N THR A 263 8.96 4.14 -31.73
CA THR A 263 8.68 5.60 -31.84
C THR A 263 9.31 6.14 -33.12
N PHE A 264 8.47 6.65 -34.01
CA PHE A 264 8.91 7.39 -35.18
C PHE A 264 8.98 8.87 -34.81
N ARG A 265 10.10 9.51 -35.16
CA ARG A 265 10.29 10.97 -35.08
C ARG A 265 10.41 11.48 -36.49
N PHE A 266 9.52 12.37 -36.85
CA PHE A 266 9.53 13.08 -38.13
C PHE A 266 10.20 14.43 -37.98
#